data_764bb4ef2d736e5b52dc03553443fcae
#
_entry.id   764bb4ef2d736e5b52dc03553443fcae
#
_cell.length_a   1.000
_cell.length_b   1.000
_cell.length_c   1.000
_cell.angle_alpha   90.00
_cell.angle_beta   90.00
_cell.angle_gamma   90.00
#
_symmetry.space_group_name_H-M   'P 1'
#
loop_
_entity.id
_entity.type
_entity.pdbx_description
1 polymer ?
#
loop_
_entity_poly.entity_id
_entity_poly.type
_entity_poly.pdbx_seq_one_letter_code
_entity_poly.pdbx_strand_id
1 'polypeptide(L)'
;ALVTLPAWQQQALADAGNFTNSISSVAEAYSQVPLIYRAVKMRCDAISSVPVHIYKGETEVDWPFPCEMRDLIWKVEADLLGAGIATVLKLRNKVRILDLQRLNPFTVAVHYDAAYGLTFSQAGKVWPESDIIYIKEFSYSDDMTSGNSTVQACLNDAALMNFQTRFASRFFENGAMPIILISADGTLVEDETKRIQNFFSRLASGVGNAWRVLATRTKLTPEVVSQDLDKMTMPELYQQATSNIANAFGIPVTMFMGDDNYASADSHRMTFWQDVIRPRARLIESALNRQVLKPMGLRMDFAFDEMDMFQEDETQRAQAFSLYVEAGVNPMVAKEMLGIESNTDIPFMAPQPEPIETEKPLDVTAEFEKWERKALKRIKDGKSADCQFDSELIPLAIQDEIHAALKLCVEPDEVKRVFGGEYESPQDIGLYKELKRANELLERSLMDKPEFHITVNTKDVDEPITEPA
;
A
#
# COMPACT_ATOMS: atom_id res chain seq x y z
N ALA A 1 -50.84 -28.53 -7.62
CA ALA A 1 -50.23 -28.34 -8.94
C ALA A 1 -48.83 -27.85 -8.73
N LEU A 2 -47.82 -28.59 -9.21
CA LEU A 2 -46.42 -28.14 -9.22
C LEU A 2 -46.35 -26.88 -10.07
N VAL A 3 -46.10 -25.76 -9.46
CA VAL A 3 -45.84 -24.50 -10.17
C VAL A 3 -44.50 -24.66 -10.86
N THR A 4 -44.54 -24.82 -12.21
CA THR A 4 -43.33 -24.79 -13.00
C THR A 4 -42.75 -23.37 -12.93
N LEU A 5 -41.55 -23.26 -12.39
CA LEU A 5 -40.79 -21.99 -12.35
C LEU A 5 -40.69 -21.41 -13.76
N PRO A 6 -40.77 -20.09 -13.94
CA PRO A 6 -40.49 -19.44 -15.22
C PRO A 6 -39.12 -19.83 -15.78
N ALA A 7 -39.03 -19.90 -17.13
CA ALA A 7 -37.81 -20.35 -17.81
C ALA A 7 -36.53 -19.61 -17.34
N TRP A 8 -36.62 -18.33 -17.04
CA TRP A 8 -35.49 -17.56 -16.52
C TRP A 8 -35.09 -17.96 -15.08
N GLN A 9 -36.05 -18.37 -14.23
CA GLN A 9 -35.75 -18.88 -12.87
C GLN A 9 -35.15 -20.29 -12.95
N GLN A 10 -35.63 -21.13 -13.88
CA GLN A 10 -35.02 -22.44 -14.15
C GLN A 10 -33.59 -22.27 -14.64
N GLN A 11 -33.36 -21.27 -15.48
CA GLN A 11 -32.03 -20.96 -16.00
C GLN A 11 -31.13 -20.36 -14.91
N ALA A 12 -31.66 -19.47 -14.05
CA ALA A 12 -30.91 -18.91 -12.92
C ALA A 12 -30.55 -20.00 -11.88
N LEU A 13 -31.43 -20.95 -11.63
CA LEU A 13 -31.18 -22.12 -10.77
C LEU A 13 -30.19 -23.10 -11.43
N ALA A 14 -30.28 -23.32 -12.73
CA ALA A 14 -29.34 -24.13 -13.49
C ALA A 14 -27.96 -23.48 -13.51
N ASP A 15 -27.90 -22.16 -13.69
CA ASP A 15 -26.66 -21.39 -13.65
C ASP A 15 -26.07 -21.32 -12.22
N ALA A 16 -26.90 -21.28 -11.18
CA ALA A 16 -26.47 -21.41 -9.78
C ALA A 16 -25.97 -22.84 -9.48
N GLY A 17 -26.58 -23.86 -10.05
CA GLY A 17 -26.08 -25.25 -10.00
C GLY A 17 -24.77 -25.46 -10.76
N ASN A 18 -24.49 -24.61 -11.74
CA ASN A 18 -23.26 -24.61 -12.53
C ASN A 18 -22.24 -23.59 -11.99
N PHE A 19 -22.30 -23.23 -10.71
CA PHE A 19 -21.38 -22.31 -10.05
C PHE A 19 -19.91 -22.68 -10.27
N THR A 20 -19.60 -23.98 -10.32
CA THR A 20 -18.26 -24.51 -10.57
C THR A 20 -17.76 -24.28 -11.99
N ASN A 21 -18.63 -23.92 -12.94
CA ASN A 21 -18.27 -23.77 -14.36
C ASN A 21 -18.15 -22.29 -14.80
N SER A 22 -18.28 -21.32 -13.90
CA SER A 22 -18.24 -19.90 -14.28
C SER A 22 -16.84 -19.37 -14.57
N ILE A 23 -15.84 -19.82 -13.83
CA ILE A 23 -14.41 -19.52 -14.04
C ILE A 23 -13.63 -20.81 -13.74
N SER A 24 -13.21 -21.49 -14.78
CA SER A 24 -12.55 -22.80 -14.69
C SER A 24 -11.05 -22.75 -14.99
N SER A 25 -10.58 -21.64 -15.55
CA SER A 25 -9.19 -21.49 -15.97
C SER A 25 -8.60 -20.15 -15.57
N VAL A 26 -7.28 -20.12 -15.46
CA VAL A 26 -6.50 -18.90 -15.19
C VAL A 26 -6.74 -17.84 -16.27
N ALA A 27 -6.85 -18.24 -17.53
CA ALA A 27 -7.12 -17.33 -18.64
C ALA A 27 -8.50 -16.66 -18.53
N GLU A 28 -9.51 -17.41 -18.10
CA GLU A 28 -10.85 -16.88 -17.85
C GLU A 28 -10.85 -15.93 -16.65
N ALA A 29 -10.19 -16.31 -15.54
CA ALA A 29 -10.06 -15.46 -14.36
C ALA A 29 -9.41 -14.11 -14.73
N TYR A 30 -8.32 -14.15 -15.48
CA TYR A 30 -7.61 -12.94 -15.91
C TYR A 30 -8.44 -12.06 -16.86
N SER A 31 -9.22 -12.65 -17.76
CA SER A 31 -9.99 -11.89 -18.75
C SER A 31 -11.35 -11.40 -18.26
N GLN A 32 -11.97 -12.08 -17.28
CA GLN A 32 -13.34 -11.80 -16.83
C GLN A 32 -13.43 -11.13 -15.45
N VAL A 33 -12.39 -11.23 -14.59
CA VAL A 33 -12.39 -10.68 -13.25
C VAL A 33 -11.48 -9.46 -13.18
N PRO A 34 -12.02 -8.23 -13.13
CA PRO A 34 -11.22 -6.99 -13.16
C PRO A 34 -10.17 -6.90 -12.04
N LEU A 35 -10.46 -7.48 -10.86
CA LEU A 35 -9.54 -7.46 -9.74
C LEU A 35 -8.31 -8.33 -9.99
N ILE A 36 -8.48 -9.54 -10.56
CA ILE A 36 -7.37 -10.41 -10.96
C ILE A 36 -6.53 -9.74 -12.05
N TYR A 37 -7.17 -9.17 -13.06
CA TYR A 37 -6.49 -8.41 -14.11
C TYR A 37 -5.63 -7.29 -13.54
N ARG A 38 -6.21 -6.48 -12.63
CA ARG A 38 -5.52 -5.37 -11.98
C ARG A 38 -4.36 -5.87 -11.11
N ALA A 39 -4.56 -6.93 -10.33
CA ALA A 39 -3.55 -7.49 -9.45
C ALA A 39 -2.32 -8.00 -10.21
N VAL A 40 -2.54 -8.78 -11.27
CA VAL A 40 -1.46 -9.26 -12.15
C VAL A 40 -0.73 -8.08 -12.78
N LYS A 41 -1.49 -7.13 -13.36
CA LYS A 41 -0.89 -5.95 -14.00
C LYS A 41 -0.07 -5.11 -13.03
N MET A 42 -0.58 -4.82 -11.82
CA MET A 42 0.13 -4.04 -10.81
C MET A 42 1.48 -4.67 -10.45
N ARG A 43 1.54 -5.99 -10.26
CA ARG A 43 2.79 -6.68 -9.94
C ARG A 43 3.76 -6.67 -11.11
N CYS A 44 3.27 -6.96 -12.32
CA CYS A 44 4.10 -6.99 -13.52
C CYS A 44 4.64 -5.58 -13.85
N ASP A 45 3.79 -4.55 -13.77
CA ASP A 45 4.21 -3.17 -14.01
C ASP A 45 5.22 -2.70 -12.94
N ALA A 46 4.98 -3.05 -11.67
CA ALA A 46 5.89 -2.70 -10.59
C ALA A 46 7.28 -3.32 -10.81
N ILE A 47 7.38 -4.63 -11.01
CA ILE A 47 8.69 -5.28 -11.15
C ILE A 47 9.43 -4.84 -12.41
N SER A 48 8.71 -4.59 -13.52
CA SER A 48 9.32 -4.15 -14.78
C SER A 48 9.72 -2.67 -14.77
N SER A 49 9.22 -1.88 -13.82
CA SER A 49 9.59 -0.47 -13.65
C SER A 49 10.88 -0.27 -12.87
N VAL A 50 11.35 -1.28 -12.14
CA VAL A 50 12.62 -1.20 -11.40
C VAL A 50 13.77 -1.01 -12.36
N PRO A 51 14.67 -0.03 -12.16
CA PRO A 51 15.88 0.11 -12.93
C PRO A 51 16.75 -1.15 -12.83
N VAL A 52 17.36 -1.52 -13.95
CA VAL A 52 18.20 -2.72 -14.02
C VAL A 52 19.51 -2.39 -14.70
N HIS A 53 20.61 -2.75 -14.06
CA HIS A 53 21.96 -2.60 -14.59
C HIS A 53 22.57 -3.94 -14.94
N ILE A 54 23.35 -3.94 -16.04
CA ILE A 54 24.11 -5.11 -16.49
C ILE A 54 25.58 -4.78 -16.38
N TYR A 55 26.33 -5.65 -15.72
CA TYR A 55 27.76 -5.46 -15.50
C TYR A 55 28.57 -6.54 -16.19
N LYS A 56 29.73 -6.12 -16.74
CA LYS A 56 30.80 -7.00 -17.17
C LYS A 56 32.05 -6.72 -16.30
N GLY A 57 32.24 -7.55 -15.27
CA GLY A 57 33.13 -7.20 -14.18
C GLY A 57 32.59 -6.02 -13.39
N GLU A 58 33.34 -4.90 -13.41
CA GLU A 58 32.91 -3.63 -12.75
C GLU A 58 32.35 -2.60 -13.74
N THR A 59 32.33 -2.91 -15.04
CA THR A 59 31.86 -1.96 -16.06
C THR A 59 30.44 -2.24 -16.43
N GLU A 60 29.59 -1.22 -16.39
CA GLU A 60 28.21 -1.29 -16.86
C GLU A 60 28.18 -1.40 -18.39
N VAL A 61 27.30 -2.26 -18.89
CA VAL A 61 27.09 -2.54 -20.31
C VAL A 61 25.62 -2.62 -20.64
N ASP A 62 25.26 -2.37 -21.88
CA ASP A 62 23.90 -2.51 -22.36
C ASP A 62 23.39 -3.95 -22.35
N TRP A 63 22.07 -4.10 -22.32
CA TRP A 63 21.41 -5.39 -22.46
C TRP A 63 21.80 -6.07 -23.78
N PRO A 64 22.32 -7.31 -23.74
CA PRO A 64 22.99 -7.91 -24.90
C PRO A 64 22.04 -8.55 -25.94
N PHE A 65 20.72 -8.53 -25.71
CA PHE A 65 19.73 -9.18 -26.57
C PHE A 65 18.83 -8.18 -27.28
N PRO A 66 18.30 -8.50 -28.47
CA PRO A 66 17.34 -7.67 -29.21
C PRO A 66 16.00 -7.51 -28.48
N CYS A 67 15.57 -8.53 -27.71
CA CYS A 67 14.34 -8.44 -26.94
C CYS A 67 14.44 -7.36 -25.86
N GLU A 68 13.37 -6.61 -25.65
CA GLU A 68 13.32 -5.61 -24.58
C GLU A 68 13.30 -6.30 -23.20
N MET A 69 14.27 -5.93 -22.35
CA MET A 69 14.45 -6.54 -21.03
C MET A 69 13.22 -6.34 -20.13
N ARG A 70 12.67 -5.11 -20.13
CA ARG A 70 11.50 -4.79 -19.31
C ARG A 70 10.27 -5.61 -19.71
N ASP A 71 10.03 -5.76 -21.03
CA ASP A 71 8.95 -6.59 -21.56
C ASP A 71 9.14 -8.07 -21.20
N LEU A 72 10.39 -8.55 -21.24
CA LEU A 72 10.70 -9.92 -20.83
C LEU A 72 10.42 -10.15 -19.34
N ILE A 73 10.86 -9.25 -18.47
CA ILE A 73 10.63 -9.32 -17.02
C ILE A 73 9.13 -9.29 -16.73
N TRP A 74 8.39 -8.37 -17.36
CA TRP A 74 6.94 -8.28 -17.25
C TRP A 74 6.25 -9.59 -17.58
N LYS A 75 6.62 -10.20 -18.71
CA LYS A 75 6.04 -11.48 -19.18
C LYS A 75 6.42 -12.65 -18.30
N VAL A 76 7.65 -12.69 -17.80
CA VAL A 76 8.11 -13.71 -16.86
C VAL A 76 7.30 -13.65 -15.56
N GLU A 77 7.10 -12.45 -14.99
CA GLU A 77 6.27 -12.31 -13.80
C GLU A 77 4.80 -12.70 -14.06
N ALA A 78 4.24 -12.31 -15.20
CA ALA A 78 2.88 -12.71 -15.58
C ALA A 78 2.73 -14.23 -15.67
N ASP A 79 3.73 -14.92 -16.23
CA ASP A 79 3.75 -16.38 -16.33
C ASP A 79 3.87 -17.05 -14.96
N LEU A 80 4.72 -16.53 -14.08
CA LEU A 80 4.85 -17.04 -12.72
C LEU A 80 3.56 -16.88 -11.92
N LEU A 81 2.87 -15.74 -12.06
CA LEU A 81 1.58 -15.51 -11.42
C LEU A 81 0.48 -16.40 -11.98
N GLY A 82 0.45 -16.55 -13.32
CA GLY A 82 -0.61 -17.27 -14.03
C GLY A 82 -0.44 -18.78 -14.03
N ALA A 83 0.76 -19.26 -14.31
CA ALA A 83 1.05 -20.69 -14.46
C ALA A 83 1.92 -21.28 -13.34
N GLY A 84 2.50 -20.43 -12.48
CA GLY A 84 3.49 -20.84 -11.49
C GLY A 84 4.86 -21.18 -12.08
N ILE A 85 4.97 -21.16 -13.41
CA ILE A 85 6.23 -21.41 -14.14
C ILE A 85 6.38 -20.39 -15.26
N ALA A 86 7.63 -20.00 -15.53
CA ALA A 86 7.99 -19.20 -16.69
C ALA A 86 9.05 -19.93 -17.52
N THR A 87 8.84 -19.96 -18.83
CA THR A 87 9.69 -20.65 -19.79
C THR A 87 10.13 -19.69 -20.90
N VAL A 88 11.45 -19.48 -21.01
CA VAL A 88 12.03 -18.60 -22.04
C VAL A 88 13.06 -19.39 -22.87
N LEU A 89 12.84 -19.45 -24.17
CA LEU A 89 13.74 -20.12 -25.10
C LEU A 89 14.93 -19.24 -25.42
N LYS A 90 16.12 -19.81 -25.32
CA LYS A 90 17.39 -19.22 -25.75
C LYS A 90 17.57 -19.49 -27.24
N LEU A 91 17.26 -18.51 -28.07
CA LEU A 91 17.54 -18.62 -29.51
C LEU A 91 19.05 -18.57 -29.74
N ARG A 92 19.63 -19.65 -30.25
CA ARG A 92 21.08 -19.80 -30.41
C ARG A 92 21.47 -20.03 -31.87
N ASN A 93 22.68 -19.58 -32.17
CA ASN A 93 23.46 -20.23 -33.21
C ASN A 93 24.40 -21.25 -32.55
N LYS A 94 25.30 -21.84 -33.34
CA LYS A 94 26.28 -22.87 -32.86
C LYS A 94 27.20 -22.36 -31.73
N VAL A 95 27.33 -21.06 -31.53
CA VAL A 95 28.37 -20.45 -30.67
C VAL A 95 27.78 -19.63 -29.54
N ARG A 96 26.72 -18.85 -29.80
CA ARG A 96 26.21 -17.87 -28.84
C ARG A 96 24.68 -17.80 -28.84
N ILE A 97 24.12 -17.32 -27.75
CA ILE A 97 22.71 -16.93 -27.63
C ILE A 97 22.53 -15.64 -28.44
N LEU A 98 21.55 -15.62 -29.32
CA LEU A 98 21.20 -14.48 -30.18
C LEU A 98 20.10 -13.65 -29.60
N ASP A 99 19.06 -14.31 -29.00
CA ASP A 99 17.90 -13.66 -28.46
C ASP A 99 17.20 -14.56 -27.44
N LEU A 100 16.24 -13.99 -26.69
CA LEU A 100 15.41 -14.67 -25.71
C LEU A 100 13.94 -14.54 -26.12
N GLN A 101 13.26 -15.68 -26.24
CA GLN A 101 11.86 -15.74 -26.65
C GLN A 101 11.00 -16.40 -25.58
N ARG A 102 10.02 -15.68 -25.05
CA ARG A 102 9.02 -16.26 -24.14
C ARG A 102 8.25 -17.38 -24.84
N LEU A 103 8.13 -18.52 -24.19
CA LEU A 103 7.18 -19.57 -24.55
C LEU A 103 5.97 -19.50 -23.62
N ASN A 104 4.76 -19.72 -24.16
CA ASN A 104 3.56 -19.70 -23.35
C ASN A 104 3.52 -20.95 -22.45
N PRO A 105 3.59 -20.82 -21.11
CA PRO A 105 3.68 -21.96 -20.19
C PRO A 105 2.45 -22.87 -20.23
N PHE A 106 1.29 -22.36 -20.65
CA PHE A 106 0.07 -23.18 -20.80
C PHE A 106 0.11 -24.12 -22.02
N THR A 107 1.06 -23.92 -22.91
CA THR A 107 1.22 -24.74 -24.12
C THR A 107 2.53 -25.51 -24.16
N VAL A 108 3.41 -25.28 -23.20
CA VAL A 108 4.66 -26.01 -23.02
C VAL A 108 4.43 -27.16 -22.05
N ALA A 109 4.74 -28.38 -22.48
CA ALA A 109 4.80 -29.53 -21.57
C ALA A 109 6.23 -29.68 -21.05
N VAL A 110 6.36 -29.73 -19.72
CA VAL A 110 7.62 -29.92 -19.01
C VAL A 110 7.69 -31.38 -18.56
N HIS A 111 8.74 -32.09 -18.93
CA HIS A 111 8.98 -33.47 -18.58
C HIS A 111 10.29 -33.60 -17.84
N TYR A 112 10.29 -34.40 -16.80
CA TYR A 112 11.51 -34.76 -16.07
C TYR A 112 11.84 -36.23 -16.28
N ASP A 113 13.07 -36.49 -16.68
CA ASP A 113 13.61 -37.83 -16.79
C ASP A 113 14.88 -37.94 -15.96
N ALA A 114 15.01 -38.96 -15.15
CA ALA A 114 16.16 -39.13 -14.26
C ALA A 114 17.50 -39.27 -15.01
N ALA A 115 17.48 -39.71 -16.28
CA ALA A 115 18.68 -39.87 -17.10
C ALA A 115 19.04 -38.61 -17.92
N TYR A 116 18.02 -37.87 -18.36
CA TYR A 116 18.19 -36.75 -19.30
C TYR A 116 17.88 -35.38 -18.69
N GLY A 117 17.37 -35.34 -17.43
CA GLY A 117 16.96 -34.10 -16.78
C GLY A 117 15.64 -33.53 -17.32
N LEU A 118 15.49 -32.23 -17.26
CA LEU A 118 14.30 -31.54 -17.76
C LEU A 118 14.32 -31.39 -19.28
N THR A 119 13.17 -31.72 -19.89
CA THR A 119 12.91 -31.48 -21.32
C THR A 119 11.60 -30.72 -21.49
N PHE A 120 11.57 -29.85 -22.47
CA PHE A 120 10.44 -28.96 -22.75
C PHE A 120 9.91 -29.24 -24.16
N SER A 121 8.61 -29.38 -24.29
CA SER A 121 8.01 -29.66 -25.61
C SER A 121 6.83 -28.74 -25.88
N GLN A 122 6.74 -28.23 -27.14
CA GLN A 122 5.64 -27.40 -27.59
C GLN A 122 5.46 -27.61 -29.11
N ALA A 123 4.24 -27.89 -29.56
CA ALA A 123 3.90 -28.04 -30.98
C ALA A 123 4.85 -28.99 -31.74
N GLY A 124 5.23 -30.10 -31.12
CA GLY A 124 6.10 -31.12 -31.74
C GLY A 124 7.61 -30.80 -31.71
N LYS A 125 8.00 -29.63 -31.21
CA LYS A 125 9.41 -29.30 -30.96
C LYS A 125 9.78 -29.66 -29.54
N VAL A 126 10.99 -30.17 -29.34
CA VAL A 126 11.51 -30.54 -28.03
C VAL A 126 12.85 -29.81 -27.83
N TRP A 127 13.01 -29.25 -26.65
CA TRP A 127 14.22 -28.53 -26.23
C TRP A 127 14.78 -29.16 -24.95
N PRO A 128 16.10 -29.28 -24.83
CA PRO A 128 16.75 -29.67 -23.59
C PRO A 128 16.76 -28.50 -22.60
N GLU A 129 16.99 -28.77 -21.33
CA GLU A 129 17.10 -27.77 -20.26
C GLU A 129 18.13 -26.67 -20.58
N SER A 130 19.24 -27.02 -21.27
CA SER A 130 20.28 -26.06 -21.65
C SER A 130 19.75 -24.90 -22.51
N ASP A 131 18.69 -25.12 -23.27
CA ASP A 131 18.15 -24.15 -24.23
C ASP A 131 16.95 -23.36 -23.69
N ILE A 132 16.49 -23.70 -22.50
CA ILE A 132 15.40 -23.00 -21.83
C ILE A 132 15.91 -22.29 -20.58
N ILE A 133 15.39 -21.09 -20.31
CA ILE A 133 15.40 -20.49 -18.98
C ILE A 133 14.12 -20.95 -18.32
N TYR A 134 14.26 -21.71 -17.25
CA TYR A 134 13.15 -22.24 -16.48
C TYR A 134 13.15 -21.61 -15.10
N ILE A 135 12.05 -20.91 -14.78
CA ILE A 135 11.79 -20.30 -13.47
C ILE A 135 10.47 -20.87 -12.97
N LYS A 136 10.41 -21.28 -11.72
CA LYS A 136 9.20 -21.86 -11.16
C LYS A 136 8.97 -21.44 -9.73
N GLU A 137 7.71 -21.41 -9.35
CA GLU A 137 7.27 -21.36 -7.98
C GLU A 137 7.39 -22.73 -7.31
N PHE A 138 7.48 -22.72 -6.00
CA PHE A 138 7.44 -23.97 -5.24
C PHE A 138 6.07 -24.65 -5.40
N SER A 139 6.09 -25.97 -5.59
CA SER A 139 4.87 -26.79 -5.64
C SER A 139 5.01 -28.00 -4.73
N TYR A 140 4.00 -28.23 -3.89
CA TYR A 140 3.96 -29.43 -3.04
C TYR A 140 3.63 -30.71 -3.82
N SER A 141 2.95 -30.59 -4.97
CA SER A 141 2.52 -31.75 -5.74
C SER A 141 3.61 -32.31 -6.65
N ASP A 142 4.41 -31.43 -7.23
CA ASP A 142 5.49 -31.77 -8.15
C ASP A 142 6.55 -30.67 -8.15
N ASP A 143 7.67 -30.95 -7.51
CA ASP A 143 8.75 -30.00 -7.36
C ASP A 143 9.66 -29.89 -8.61
N MET A 144 9.45 -30.68 -9.64
CA MET A 144 10.33 -30.68 -10.83
C MET A 144 9.67 -29.99 -12.03
N THR A 145 8.44 -30.30 -12.33
CA THR A 145 7.81 -29.91 -13.61
C THR A 145 6.70 -28.89 -13.45
N SER A 146 6.18 -28.67 -12.25
CA SER A 146 5.09 -27.72 -12.01
C SER A 146 5.43 -26.65 -10.97
N GLY A 147 4.71 -25.54 -10.99
CA GLY A 147 4.73 -24.49 -9.99
C GLY A 147 3.31 -24.14 -9.54
N ASN A 148 3.17 -23.59 -8.34
CA ASN A 148 1.88 -23.12 -7.85
C ASN A 148 1.57 -21.71 -8.39
N SER A 149 0.46 -21.59 -9.12
CA SER A 149 -0.02 -20.31 -9.64
C SER A 149 -0.78 -19.54 -8.57
N THR A 150 -0.45 -18.27 -8.41
CA THR A 150 -1.19 -17.35 -7.54
C THR A 150 -2.62 -17.15 -8.04
N VAL A 151 -2.82 -17.00 -9.36
CA VAL A 151 -4.15 -16.86 -9.95
C VAL A 151 -4.98 -18.12 -9.73
N GLN A 152 -4.37 -19.30 -9.85
CA GLN A 152 -5.07 -20.58 -9.61
C GLN A 152 -5.56 -20.68 -8.16
N ALA A 153 -4.80 -20.23 -7.20
CA ALA A 153 -5.21 -20.18 -5.79
C ALA A 153 -6.45 -19.30 -5.56
N CYS A 154 -6.64 -18.27 -6.40
CA CYS A 154 -7.75 -17.32 -6.32
C CYS A 154 -8.97 -17.71 -7.18
N LEU A 155 -8.99 -18.86 -7.86
CA LEU A 155 -10.07 -19.19 -8.81
C LEU A 155 -11.45 -19.23 -8.15
N ASN A 156 -11.56 -19.71 -6.92
CA ASN A 156 -12.83 -19.76 -6.20
C ASN A 156 -13.37 -18.36 -5.89
N ASP A 157 -12.51 -17.45 -5.43
CA ASP A 157 -12.87 -16.05 -5.15
C ASP A 157 -13.21 -15.31 -6.46
N ALA A 158 -12.45 -15.57 -7.52
CA ALA A 158 -12.73 -15.06 -8.87
C ALA A 158 -14.09 -15.54 -9.39
N ALA A 159 -14.40 -16.81 -9.22
CA ALA A 159 -15.70 -17.40 -9.59
C ALA A 159 -16.84 -16.77 -8.78
N LEU A 160 -16.66 -16.56 -7.49
CA LEU A 160 -17.63 -15.90 -6.61
C LEU A 160 -17.91 -14.46 -7.09
N MET A 161 -16.86 -13.66 -7.36
CA MET A 161 -17.01 -12.29 -7.85
C MET A 161 -17.73 -12.24 -9.21
N ASN A 162 -17.38 -13.11 -10.13
CA ASN A 162 -18.03 -13.20 -11.43
C ASN A 162 -19.51 -13.60 -11.29
N PHE A 163 -19.80 -14.55 -10.40
CA PHE A 163 -21.20 -14.95 -10.11
C PHE A 163 -22.01 -13.76 -9.56
N GLN A 164 -21.48 -13.03 -8.59
CA GLN A 164 -22.14 -11.85 -8.03
C GLN A 164 -22.43 -10.80 -9.10
N THR A 165 -21.47 -10.51 -9.95
CA THR A 165 -21.63 -9.55 -11.06
C THR A 165 -22.72 -10.01 -12.03
N ARG A 166 -22.68 -11.28 -12.44
CA ARG A 166 -23.68 -11.87 -13.36
C ARG A 166 -25.06 -11.93 -12.73
N PHE A 167 -25.14 -12.26 -11.43
CA PHE A 167 -26.40 -12.27 -10.70
C PHE A 167 -27.00 -10.85 -10.64
N ALA A 168 -26.22 -9.85 -10.28
CA ALA A 168 -26.66 -8.46 -10.26
C ALA A 168 -27.13 -7.98 -11.64
N SER A 169 -26.35 -8.25 -12.70
CA SER A 169 -26.73 -7.90 -14.07
C SER A 169 -28.09 -8.51 -14.44
N ARG A 170 -28.26 -9.81 -14.22
CA ARG A 170 -29.54 -10.49 -14.53
C ARG A 170 -30.70 -9.99 -13.70
N PHE A 171 -30.45 -9.69 -12.43
CA PHE A 171 -31.47 -9.10 -11.56
C PHE A 171 -31.98 -7.76 -12.10
N PHE A 172 -31.07 -6.88 -12.52
CA PHE A 172 -31.45 -5.61 -13.14
C PHE A 172 -32.05 -5.75 -14.54
N GLU A 173 -31.53 -6.67 -15.37
CA GLU A 173 -32.10 -7.00 -16.68
C GLU A 173 -33.56 -7.45 -16.58
N ASN A 174 -33.89 -8.17 -15.52
CA ASN A 174 -35.27 -8.61 -15.24
C ASN A 174 -36.09 -7.54 -14.46
N GLY A 175 -35.66 -6.28 -14.48
CA GLY A 175 -36.42 -5.16 -13.89
C GLY A 175 -36.36 -5.09 -12.36
N ALA A 176 -35.38 -5.72 -11.73
CA ALA A 176 -35.17 -5.78 -10.28
C ALA A 176 -36.43 -6.31 -9.51
N MET A 177 -37.22 -7.15 -10.16
CA MET A 177 -38.43 -7.70 -9.52
C MET A 177 -38.07 -8.92 -8.68
N PRO A 178 -38.50 -8.90 -7.40
CA PRO A 178 -38.37 -10.07 -6.54
C PRO A 178 -39.18 -11.26 -7.06
N ILE A 179 -38.87 -12.45 -6.57
CA ILE A 179 -39.71 -13.64 -6.83
C ILE A 179 -41.04 -13.46 -6.12
N ILE A 180 -42.08 -13.34 -6.89
CA ILE A 180 -43.45 -13.17 -6.37
C ILE A 180 -44.22 -14.47 -6.55
N LEU A 181 -44.68 -15.06 -5.47
CA LEU A 181 -45.65 -16.13 -5.49
C LEU A 181 -47.07 -15.50 -5.58
N ILE A 182 -47.81 -15.90 -6.58
CA ILE A 182 -49.18 -15.40 -6.75
C ILE A 182 -50.11 -16.53 -6.42
N SER A 183 -50.84 -16.40 -5.33
CA SER A 183 -51.92 -17.30 -4.98
C SER A 183 -53.26 -16.69 -5.39
N ALA A 184 -54.20 -17.53 -5.85
CA ALA A 184 -55.55 -17.12 -6.20
C ALA A 184 -56.55 -17.85 -5.35
N ASP A 185 -57.55 -17.13 -4.87
CA ASP A 185 -58.70 -17.72 -4.16
C ASP A 185 -59.63 -18.40 -5.18
N GLY A 186 -59.52 -19.72 -5.28
CA GLY A 186 -60.35 -20.54 -6.17
C GLY A 186 -59.60 -21.39 -7.18
N THR A 187 -60.32 -22.18 -7.96
CA THR A 187 -59.75 -23.03 -8.99
C THR A 187 -59.49 -22.20 -10.24
N LEU A 188 -58.23 -21.91 -10.56
CA LEU A 188 -57.83 -21.24 -11.80
C LEU A 188 -57.90 -22.25 -12.96
N VAL A 189 -58.48 -21.82 -14.09
CA VAL A 189 -58.45 -22.58 -15.34
C VAL A 189 -57.03 -22.46 -15.90
N GLU A 190 -56.54 -23.52 -16.52
CA GLU A 190 -55.16 -23.60 -17.04
C GLU A 190 -54.80 -22.42 -17.97
N ASP A 191 -55.77 -21.95 -18.77
CA ASP A 191 -55.57 -20.80 -19.68
C ASP A 191 -55.39 -19.46 -18.91
N GLU A 192 -56.04 -19.29 -17.75
CA GLU A 192 -55.88 -18.10 -16.92
C GLU A 192 -54.53 -18.11 -16.21
N THR A 193 -54.09 -19.27 -15.74
CA THR A 193 -52.77 -19.47 -15.17
C THR A 193 -51.67 -19.10 -16.17
N LYS A 194 -51.77 -19.59 -17.41
CA LYS A 194 -50.82 -19.25 -18.51
C LYS A 194 -50.84 -17.76 -18.87
N ARG A 195 -52.02 -17.10 -18.83
CA ARG A 195 -52.14 -15.65 -19.09
C ARG A 195 -51.47 -14.86 -18.00
N ILE A 196 -51.65 -15.20 -16.74
CA ILE A 196 -51.00 -14.57 -15.60
C ILE A 196 -49.49 -14.75 -15.66
N GLN A 197 -49.01 -15.95 -15.89
CA GLN A 197 -47.58 -16.23 -16.08
C GLN A 197 -46.96 -15.42 -17.22
N ASN A 198 -47.61 -15.41 -18.39
CA ASN A 198 -47.13 -14.65 -19.56
C ASN A 198 -47.14 -13.14 -19.30
N PHE A 199 -48.11 -12.63 -18.54
CA PHE A 199 -48.13 -11.22 -18.17
C PHE A 199 -46.95 -10.86 -17.28
N PHE A 200 -46.75 -11.64 -16.20
CA PHE A 200 -45.61 -11.40 -15.28
C PHE A 200 -44.26 -11.62 -15.95
N SER A 201 -44.15 -12.61 -16.84
CA SER A 201 -42.92 -12.82 -17.62
C SER A 201 -42.60 -11.63 -18.55
N ARG A 202 -43.64 -11.00 -19.14
CA ARG A 202 -43.48 -9.79 -19.97
C ARG A 202 -43.23 -8.55 -19.14
N LEU A 203 -43.78 -8.46 -17.92
CA LEU A 203 -43.54 -7.37 -16.98
C LEU A 203 -42.09 -7.44 -16.48
N ALA A 204 -41.56 -8.65 -16.24
CA ALA A 204 -40.19 -8.89 -15.80
C ALA A 204 -39.16 -8.73 -16.94
N SER A 205 -39.59 -8.71 -18.20
CA SER A 205 -38.67 -8.60 -19.35
C SER A 205 -38.38 -7.14 -19.69
N GLY A 206 -37.47 -6.49 -18.94
CA GLY A 206 -36.84 -5.23 -19.30
C GLY A 206 -37.45 -3.96 -18.70
N VAL A 207 -36.60 -2.96 -18.53
CA VAL A 207 -36.89 -1.64 -17.91
C VAL A 207 -38.05 -0.89 -18.59
N GLY A 208 -38.30 -1.14 -19.88
CA GLY A 208 -39.38 -0.50 -20.63
C GLY A 208 -40.79 -0.96 -20.28
N ASN A 209 -40.95 -2.04 -19.52
CA ASN A 209 -42.25 -2.58 -19.11
C ASN A 209 -42.59 -2.33 -17.64
N ALA A 210 -41.74 -1.66 -16.89
CA ALA A 210 -42.04 -1.21 -15.53
C ALA A 210 -43.27 -0.31 -15.53
N TRP A 211 -44.15 -0.47 -14.51
CA TRP A 211 -45.34 0.36 -14.33
C TRP A 211 -46.59 -0.05 -15.13
N ARG A 212 -46.68 -1.26 -15.71
CA ARG A 212 -47.91 -1.76 -16.32
C ARG A 212 -48.89 -2.30 -15.29
N VAL A 213 -50.17 -1.99 -15.46
CA VAL A 213 -51.26 -2.42 -14.55
C VAL A 213 -51.86 -3.71 -15.09
N LEU A 214 -52.02 -4.72 -14.21
CA LEU A 214 -52.77 -5.94 -14.49
C LEU A 214 -54.16 -5.85 -13.89
N ALA A 215 -55.17 -5.97 -14.71
CA ALA A 215 -56.56 -6.14 -14.23
C ALA A 215 -56.93 -7.62 -14.32
N THR A 216 -57.31 -8.22 -13.19
CA THR A 216 -57.79 -9.62 -13.11
C THR A 216 -59.19 -9.68 -12.57
N ARG A 217 -59.94 -10.69 -12.95
CA ARG A 217 -61.29 -10.95 -12.42
C ARG A 217 -61.26 -11.72 -11.09
N THR A 218 -60.17 -12.45 -10.85
CA THR A 218 -59.94 -13.26 -9.66
C THR A 218 -59.07 -12.48 -8.67
N LYS A 219 -59.37 -12.55 -7.40
CA LYS A 219 -58.56 -11.95 -6.34
C LYS A 219 -57.19 -12.68 -6.30
N LEU A 220 -56.16 -11.97 -6.57
CA LEU A 220 -54.77 -12.45 -6.51
C LEU A 220 -54.10 -11.90 -5.24
N THR A 221 -53.48 -12.76 -4.48
CA THR A 221 -52.66 -12.37 -3.32
C THR A 221 -51.21 -12.56 -3.69
N PRO A 222 -50.47 -11.48 -3.93
CA PRO A 222 -49.04 -11.57 -4.19
C PRO A 222 -48.29 -11.73 -2.86
N GLU A 223 -47.41 -12.70 -2.80
CA GLU A 223 -46.49 -12.91 -1.70
C GLU A 223 -45.05 -12.82 -2.22
N VAL A 224 -44.24 -11.96 -1.64
CA VAL A 224 -42.83 -11.81 -2.03
C VAL A 224 -42.04 -12.91 -1.33
N VAL A 225 -41.52 -13.85 -2.08
CA VAL A 225 -40.80 -15.03 -1.59
C VAL A 225 -39.29 -14.80 -1.54
N SER A 226 -38.76 -13.84 -2.34
CA SER A 226 -37.34 -13.55 -2.35
C SER A 226 -36.94 -12.60 -1.22
N GLN A 227 -35.79 -12.85 -0.65
CA GLN A 227 -35.14 -11.89 0.25
C GLN A 227 -34.70 -10.64 -0.52
N ASP A 228 -34.78 -9.47 0.13
CA ASP A 228 -34.23 -8.23 -0.42
C ASP A 228 -32.73 -8.39 -0.67
N LEU A 229 -32.23 -7.80 -1.75
CA LEU A 229 -30.79 -7.83 -2.09
C LEU A 229 -29.93 -7.31 -0.93
N ASP A 230 -30.44 -6.34 -0.18
CA ASP A 230 -29.77 -5.75 1.00
C ASP A 230 -29.55 -6.76 2.14
N LYS A 231 -30.39 -7.80 2.20
CA LYS A 231 -30.29 -8.89 3.18
C LYS A 231 -29.37 -10.04 2.73
N MET A 232 -28.90 -10.01 1.50
CA MET A 232 -28.05 -11.05 0.92
C MET A 232 -26.57 -10.73 1.11
N THR A 233 -26.04 -10.34 2.21
CA THR A 233 -24.58 -10.16 2.53
C THR A 233 -23.61 -10.06 1.32
N MET A 234 -24.12 -9.67 0.15
CA MET A 234 -23.39 -9.59 -1.11
C MET A 234 -22.19 -8.63 -1.04
N PRO A 235 -22.32 -7.43 -0.42
CA PRO A 235 -21.17 -6.52 -0.29
C PRO A 235 -20.05 -7.10 0.56
N GLU A 236 -20.40 -7.81 1.64
CA GLU A 236 -19.42 -8.40 2.56
C GLU A 236 -18.67 -9.56 1.90
N LEU A 237 -19.37 -10.42 1.16
CA LEU A 237 -18.73 -11.48 0.37
C LEU A 237 -17.82 -10.93 -0.71
N TYR A 238 -18.20 -9.82 -1.36
CA TYR A 238 -17.35 -9.15 -2.33
C TYR A 238 -16.09 -8.58 -1.70
N GLN A 239 -16.21 -7.91 -0.54
CA GLN A 239 -15.08 -7.40 0.22
C GLN A 239 -14.15 -8.51 0.68
N GLN A 240 -14.71 -9.63 1.16
CA GLN A 240 -13.91 -10.79 1.56
C GLN A 240 -13.15 -11.40 0.39
N ALA A 241 -13.81 -11.62 -0.76
CA ALA A 241 -13.15 -12.12 -1.96
C ALA A 241 -12.06 -11.16 -2.45
N THR A 242 -12.31 -9.84 -2.37
CA THR A 242 -11.31 -8.81 -2.66
C THR A 242 -10.11 -8.93 -1.73
N SER A 243 -10.34 -9.09 -0.43
CA SER A 243 -9.27 -9.24 0.57
C SER A 243 -8.48 -10.52 0.35
N ASN A 244 -9.14 -11.64 0.05
CA ASN A 244 -8.48 -12.92 -0.22
C ASN A 244 -7.56 -12.82 -1.46
N ILE A 245 -8.06 -12.24 -2.56
CA ILE A 245 -7.28 -12.02 -3.78
C ILE A 245 -6.11 -11.09 -3.49
N ALA A 246 -6.34 -9.96 -2.83
CA ALA A 246 -5.30 -9.00 -2.48
C ALA A 246 -4.18 -9.66 -1.66
N ASN A 247 -4.54 -10.41 -0.63
CA ASN A 247 -3.60 -11.13 0.23
C ASN A 247 -2.83 -12.20 -0.55
N ALA A 248 -3.47 -12.96 -1.43
CA ALA A 248 -2.79 -13.97 -2.25
C ALA A 248 -1.74 -13.35 -3.19
N PHE A 249 -2.00 -12.16 -3.72
CA PHE A 249 -1.03 -11.40 -4.53
C PHE A 249 -0.02 -10.61 -3.70
N GLY A 250 -0.20 -10.54 -2.37
CA GLY A 250 0.63 -9.72 -1.48
C GLY A 250 0.43 -8.22 -1.69
N ILE A 251 -0.71 -7.82 -2.23
CA ILE A 251 -1.03 -6.40 -2.48
C ILE A 251 -1.93 -5.91 -1.32
N PRO A 252 -1.58 -4.83 -0.62
CA PRO A 252 -2.44 -4.25 0.40
C PRO A 252 -3.84 -3.95 -0.15
N VAL A 253 -4.89 -4.34 0.56
CA VAL A 253 -6.30 -4.19 0.14
C VAL A 253 -6.64 -2.73 -0.16
N THR A 254 -6.07 -1.81 0.59
CA THR A 254 -6.22 -0.37 0.45
C THR A 254 -5.78 0.15 -0.91
N MET A 255 -4.77 -0.47 -1.55
CA MET A 255 -4.36 -0.13 -2.92
C MET A 255 -5.43 -0.46 -3.98
N PHE A 256 -6.41 -1.32 -3.65
CA PHE A 256 -7.55 -1.61 -4.50
C PHE A 256 -8.76 -0.73 -4.20
N MET A 257 -9.02 -0.44 -2.93
CA MET A 257 -10.24 0.24 -2.46
C MET A 257 -10.09 1.76 -2.35
N GLY A 258 -8.87 2.28 -2.22
CA GLY A 258 -8.61 3.73 -2.18
C GLY A 258 -9.03 4.43 -0.88
N ASP A 259 -9.20 3.68 0.20
CA ASP A 259 -9.70 4.17 1.49
C ASP A 259 -8.58 4.57 2.48
N ASP A 260 -7.39 4.87 1.98
CA ASP A 260 -6.23 5.19 2.83
C ASP A 260 -6.16 6.67 3.23
N ASN A 261 -5.88 6.91 4.51
CA ASN A 261 -5.27 8.15 4.96
C ASN A 261 -3.86 8.26 4.33
N TYR A 262 -3.48 9.47 3.92
CA TYR A 262 -2.23 9.75 3.22
C TYR A 262 -0.98 9.13 3.89
N ALA A 263 -0.93 9.15 5.24
CA ALA A 263 0.18 8.58 6.01
C ALA A 263 0.24 7.03 5.98
N SER A 264 -0.89 6.34 5.85
CA SER A 264 -0.92 4.87 5.77
C SER A 264 -0.68 4.37 4.35
N ALA A 265 -1.04 5.17 3.33
CA ALA A 265 -0.85 4.81 1.93
C ALA A 265 0.63 4.61 1.57
N ASP A 266 1.52 5.48 2.06
CA ASP A 266 2.96 5.37 1.81
C ASP A 266 3.56 4.15 2.51
N SER A 267 3.15 3.88 3.76
CA SER A 267 3.57 2.68 4.48
C SER A 267 3.15 1.39 3.78
N HIS A 268 1.89 1.30 3.31
CA HIS A 268 1.40 0.14 2.57
C HIS A 268 2.10 -0.03 1.23
N ARG A 269 2.42 1.09 0.55
CA ARG A 269 3.19 1.07 -0.69
C ARG A 269 4.61 0.56 -0.45
N MET A 270 5.28 1.04 0.60
CA MET A 270 6.62 0.58 0.99
C MET A 270 6.63 -0.93 1.31
N THR A 271 5.66 -1.41 2.11
CA THR A 271 5.49 -2.83 2.42
C THR A 271 5.34 -3.67 1.14
N PHE A 272 4.51 -3.24 0.19
CA PHE A 272 4.35 -3.94 -1.09
C PHE A 272 5.68 -4.07 -1.84
N TRP A 273 6.48 -3.02 -1.89
CA TRP A 273 7.77 -3.04 -2.56
C TRP A 273 8.81 -3.89 -1.85
N GLN A 274 8.91 -3.77 -0.52
CA GLN A 274 9.93 -4.48 0.27
C GLN A 274 9.62 -5.97 0.39
N ASP A 275 8.37 -6.33 0.68
CA ASP A 275 7.99 -7.70 1.02
C ASP A 275 7.56 -8.53 -0.19
N VAL A 276 7.11 -7.88 -1.27
CA VAL A 276 6.57 -8.59 -2.44
C VAL A 276 7.44 -8.42 -3.68
N ILE A 277 7.72 -7.17 -4.08
CA ILE A 277 8.42 -6.92 -5.34
C ILE A 277 9.92 -7.24 -5.24
N ARG A 278 10.58 -6.82 -4.16
CA ARG A 278 12.03 -7.04 -3.99
C ARG A 278 12.42 -8.53 -3.93
N PRO A 279 11.74 -9.40 -3.17
CA PRO A 279 12.03 -10.85 -3.20
C PRO A 279 11.77 -11.45 -4.59
N ARG A 280 10.75 -10.97 -5.27
CA ARG A 280 10.39 -11.43 -6.60
C ARG A 280 11.43 -11.05 -7.65
N ALA A 281 11.90 -9.83 -7.62
CA ALA A 281 12.99 -9.38 -8.47
C ALA A 281 14.24 -10.22 -8.28
N ARG A 282 14.62 -10.52 -7.03
CA ARG A 282 15.76 -11.40 -6.72
C ARG A 282 15.61 -12.82 -7.29
N LEU A 283 14.39 -13.37 -7.27
CA LEU A 283 14.14 -14.68 -7.88
C LEU A 283 14.44 -14.65 -9.40
N ILE A 284 13.90 -13.65 -10.10
CA ILE A 284 14.09 -13.48 -11.56
C ILE A 284 15.54 -13.17 -11.88
N GLU A 285 16.17 -12.27 -11.13
CA GLU A 285 17.58 -11.91 -11.22
C GLU A 285 18.48 -13.14 -11.09
N SER A 286 18.31 -13.90 -10.02
CA SER A 286 19.08 -15.10 -9.76
C SER A 286 18.95 -16.13 -10.89
N ALA A 287 17.74 -16.29 -11.44
CA ALA A 287 17.49 -17.22 -12.52
C ALA A 287 18.14 -16.76 -13.84
N LEU A 288 17.99 -15.49 -14.21
CA LEU A 288 18.61 -14.91 -15.42
C LEU A 288 20.13 -14.89 -15.31
N ASN A 289 20.65 -14.48 -14.15
CA ASN A 289 22.08 -14.51 -13.90
C ASN A 289 22.65 -15.92 -14.04
N ARG A 290 22.06 -16.90 -13.35
CA ARG A 290 22.57 -18.29 -13.35
C ARG A 290 22.50 -18.93 -14.73
N GLN A 291 21.37 -18.77 -15.44
CA GLN A 291 21.09 -19.56 -16.63
C GLN A 291 21.54 -18.91 -17.93
N VAL A 292 21.80 -17.57 -17.93
CA VAL A 292 22.14 -16.82 -19.16
C VAL A 292 23.37 -15.95 -19.00
N LEU A 293 23.35 -15.04 -18.02
CA LEU A 293 24.33 -13.94 -17.98
C LEU A 293 25.70 -14.38 -17.47
N LYS A 294 25.77 -15.19 -16.39
CA LYS A 294 27.06 -15.71 -15.88
C LYS A 294 27.86 -16.51 -16.91
N PRO A 295 27.25 -17.41 -17.73
CA PRO A 295 27.95 -18.06 -18.82
C PRO A 295 28.51 -17.10 -19.87
N MET A 296 27.96 -15.87 -19.97
CA MET A 296 28.45 -14.80 -20.85
C MET A 296 29.45 -13.85 -20.16
N GLY A 297 29.77 -14.07 -18.88
CA GLY A 297 30.59 -13.18 -18.08
C GLY A 297 29.89 -11.87 -17.69
N LEU A 298 28.56 -11.88 -17.66
CA LEU A 298 27.71 -10.75 -17.31
C LEU A 298 26.96 -11.01 -16.00
N ARG A 299 26.56 -9.92 -15.34
CA ARG A 299 25.72 -9.90 -14.14
C ARG A 299 24.64 -8.85 -14.30
N MET A 300 23.43 -9.16 -13.89
CA MET A 300 22.30 -8.26 -13.79
C MET A 300 22.00 -7.98 -12.33
N ASP A 301 21.73 -6.73 -12.01
CA ASP A 301 21.27 -6.29 -10.69
C ASP A 301 20.06 -5.36 -10.83
N PHE A 302 19.05 -5.54 -9.97
CA PHE A 302 17.94 -4.59 -9.84
C PHE A 302 18.33 -3.45 -8.89
N ALA A 303 18.32 -2.22 -9.38
CA ALA A 303 18.70 -1.02 -8.63
C ALA A 303 17.49 -0.40 -7.91
N PHE A 304 17.06 -1.00 -6.82
CA PHE A 304 15.97 -0.46 -6.00
C PHE A 304 16.33 0.90 -5.39
N ASP A 305 17.58 1.10 -5.07
CA ASP A 305 18.09 2.30 -4.40
C ASP A 305 18.01 3.56 -5.29
N GLU A 306 17.84 3.40 -6.60
CA GLU A 306 17.60 4.49 -7.55
C GLU A 306 16.15 4.94 -7.62
N MET A 307 15.23 4.23 -6.99
CA MET A 307 13.81 4.59 -7.00
C MET A 307 13.53 5.67 -5.96
N ASP A 308 12.84 6.75 -6.34
CA ASP A 308 12.52 7.90 -5.50
C ASP A 308 11.96 7.53 -4.13
N MET A 309 11.10 6.50 -4.08
CA MET A 309 10.48 6.04 -2.84
C MET A 309 11.47 5.42 -1.83
N PHE A 310 12.60 4.89 -2.28
CA PHE A 310 13.66 4.38 -1.41
C PHE A 310 14.67 5.47 -1.06
N GLN A 311 14.78 6.53 -1.85
CA GLN A 311 15.61 7.70 -1.55
C GLN A 311 15.05 8.55 -0.40
N GLU A 312 13.71 8.61 -0.22
CA GLU A 312 13.10 9.23 0.97
C GLU A 312 13.50 8.50 2.26
N ASP A 313 13.56 7.17 2.23
CA ASP A 313 14.06 6.37 3.36
C ASP A 313 15.55 6.64 3.63
N GLU A 314 16.34 6.91 2.60
CA GLU A 314 17.74 7.30 2.71
C GLU A 314 17.90 8.70 3.35
N THR A 315 17.00 9.62 3.05
CA THR A 315 16.96 10.94 3.71
C THR A 315 16.66 10.81 5.21
N GLN A 316 15.71 9.96 5.58
CA GLN A 316 15.41 9.67 6.99
C GLN A 316 16.60 9.00 7.69
N ARG A 317 17.29 8.06 7.02
CA ARG A 317 18.53 7.45 7.53
C ARG A 317 19.66 8.45 7.68
N ALA A 318 19.82 9.37 6.73
CA ALA A 318 20.81 10.44 6.81
C ALA A 318 20.50 11.39 7.97
N GLN A 319 19.23 11.74 8.20
CA GLN A 319 18.79 12.53 9.35
C GLN A 319 19.03 11.78 10.66
N ALA A 320 18.67 10.50 10.75
CA ALA A 320 18.94 9.67 11.91
C ALA A 320 20.45 9.57 12.18
N PHE A 321 21.28 9.41 11.13
CA PHE A 321 22.74 9.43 11.26
C PHE A 321 23.25 10.74 11.83
N SER A 322 22.76 11.88 11.32
CA SER A 322 23.12 13.21 11.84
C SER A 322 22.77 13.33 13.32
N LEU A 323 21.55 12.93 13.72
CA LEU A 323 21.11 12.94 15.11
C LEU A 323 21.95 12.04 16.02
N TYR A 324 22.36 10.85 15.57
CA TYR A 324 23.26 9.98 16.34
C TYR A 324 24.64 10.60 16.53
N VAL A 325 25.19 11.20 15.46
CA VAL A 325 26.49 11.89 15.54
C VAL A 325 26.42 13.13 16.43
N GLU A 326 25.34 13.91 16.35
CA GLU A 326 25.09 15.06 17.22
C GLU A 326 24.91 14.64 18.68
N ALA A 327 24.30 13.48 18.93
CA ALA A 327 24.17 12.89 20.26
C ALA A 327 25.49 12.32 20.82
N GLY A 328 26.60 12.40 20.06
CA GLY A 328 27.93 11.97 20.49
C GLY A 328 28.22 10.48 20.23
N VAL A 329 27.40 9.78 19.46
CA VAL A 329 27.70 8.41 19.02
C VAL A 329 28.80 8.45 17.98
N ASN A 330 29.80 7.54 18.10
CA ASN A 330 30.85 7.44 17.12
C ASN A 330 30.27 7.20 15.71
N PRO A 331 30.63 8.01 14.69
CA PRO A 331 30.08 7.88 13.33
C PRO A 331 30.22 6.49 12.73
N MET A 332 31.28 5.73 13.06
CA MET A 332 31.44 4.34 12.61
C MET A 332 30.37 3.41 13.20
N VAL A 333 30.07 3.60 14.50
CA VAL A 333 29.01 2.82 15.18
C VAL A 333 27.64 3.24 14.69
N ALA A 334 27.40 4.52 14.49
CA ALA A 334 26.15 5.03 13.92
C ALA A 334 25.88 4.46 12.50
N LYS A 335 26.93 4.36 11.68
CA LYS A 335 26.88 3.71 10.38
C LYS A 335 26.48 2.24 10.46
N GLU A 336 27.11 1.49 11.34
CA GLU A 336 26.84 0.08 11.56
C GLU A 336 25.41 -0.14 12.07
N MET A 337 24.96 0.69 13.00
CA MET A 337 23.58 0.64 13.52
C MET A 337 22.51 0.94 12.46
N LEU A 338 22.80 1.80 11.49
CA LEU A 338 21.89 2.17 10.42
C LEU A 338 22.02 1.29 9.15
N GLY A 339 22.98 0.34 9.14
CA GLY A 339 23.22 -0.54 7.99
C GLY A 339 23.70 0.21 6.74
N ILE A 340 24.39 1.36 6.91
CA ILE A 340 24.89 2.14 5.80
C ILE A 340 26.22 1.52 5.34
N GLU A 341 26.17 0.74 4.28
CA GLU A 341 27.37 0.23 3.61
C GLU A 341 28.05 1.36 2.82
N SER A 342 29.22 1.78 3.24
CA SER A 342 30.04 2.68 2.41
C SER A 342 31.25 1.94 1.89
N ASN A 343 31.30 1.82 0.60
CA ASN A 343 32.41 1.19 -0.14
C ASN A 343 33.58 2.18 -0.41
N THR A 344 33.61 3.32 0.26
CA THR A 344 34.63 4.34 0.03
C THR A 344 35.46 4.54 1.28
N ASP A 345 36.74 4.21 1.19
CA ASP A 345 37.84 4.67 2.07
C ASP A 345 38.06 6.20 1.96
N ILE A 346 37.01 6.98 2.04
CA ILE A 346 37.11 8.42 2.23
C ILE A 346 37.43 8.63 3.70
N PRO A 347 38.63 9.15 4.07
CA PRO A 347 38.90 9.46 5.46
C PRO A 347 37.86 10.47 5.94
N PHE A 348 37.07 10.08 6.92
CA PHE A 348 36.11 10.96 7.58
C PHE A 348 36.89 12.14 8.18
N MET A 349 36.85 13.26 7.52
CA MET A 349 37.29 14.53 8.07
C MET A 349 36.13 15.00 8.92
N ALA A 350 36.19 14.78 10.25
CA ALA A 350 35.22 15.33 11.17
C ALA A 350 35.04 16.81 10.80
N PRO A 351 33.80 17.27 10.57
CA PRO A 351 33.59 18.70 10.42
C PRO A 351 34.20 19.36 11.67
N GLN A 352 35.19 20.22 11.45
CA GLN A 352 35.67 21.06 12.54
C GLN A 352 34.42 21.80 13.01
N PRO A 353 34.10 21.79 14.32
CA PRO A 353 32.99 22.58 14.80
C PRO A 353 33.24 24.00 14.30
N GLU A 354 32.42 24.45 13.38
CA GLU A 354 32.35 25.88 13.08
C GLU A 354 32.20 26.55 14.47
N PRO A 355 32.96 27.60 14.74
CA PRO A 355 32.80 28.30 16.00
C PRO A 355 31.30 28.63 16.06
N ILE A 356 30.61 28.02 17.03
CA ILE A 356 29.24 28.34 17.35
C ILE A 356 29.23 29.85 17.47
N GLU A 357 28.78 30.58 16.45
CA GLU A 357 28.30 31.91 16.67
C GLU A 357 27.21 31.69 17.67
N THR A 358 27.55 31.96 18.93
CA THR A 358 26.59 32.07 20.02
C THR A 358 25.57 33.07 19.53
N GLU A 359 24.46 32.57 19.00
CA GLU A 359 23.27 33.38 18.85
C GLU A 359 23.12 34.03 20.22
N LYS A 360 23.31 35.35 20.23
CA LYS A 360 23.08 36.13 21.45
C LYS A 360 21.75 35.67 21.96
N PRO A 361 21.64 35.30 23.26
CA PRO A 361 20.36 34.92 23.85
C PRO A 361 19.37 36.00 23.44
N LEU A 362 18.28 35.62 22.82
CA LEU A 362 17.20 36.47 22.37
C LEU A 362 16.79 37.31 23.60
N ASP A 363 17.24 38.57 23.62
CA ASP A 363 17.13 39.43 24.78
C ASP A 363 15.73 40.04 24.81
N VAL A 364 14.77 39.23 25.29
CA VAL A 364 13.39 39.65 25.53
C VAL A 364 13.33 40.88 26.40
N THR A 365 14.30 41.03 27.31
CA THR A 365 14.46 42.21 28.20
C THR A 365 14.68 43.49 27.40
N ALA A 366 15.46 43.44 26.32
CA ALA A 366 15.70 44.59 25.45
C ALA A 366 14.44 45.05 24.71
N GLU A 367 13.55 44.11 24.35
CA GLU A 367 12.24 44.44 23.75
C GLU A 367 11.30 45.08 24.77
N PHE A 368 11.23 44.58 26.00
CA PHE A 368 10.45 45.18 27.07
C PHE A 368 10.92 46.58 27.42
N GLU A 369 12.24 46.83 27.55
CA GLU A 369 12.79 48.17 27.76
C GLU A 369 12.49 49.12 26.60
N LYS A 370 12.46 48.63 25.38
CA LYS A 370 12.09 49.42 24.20
C LYS A 370 10.61 49.82 24.23
N TRP A 371 9.74 48.92 24.65
CA TRP A 371 8.31 49.18 24.82
C TRP A 371 8.03 50.13 25.96
N GLU A 372 8.68 49.94 27.10
CA GLU A 372 8.59 50.83 28.26
C GLU A 372 8.99 52.28 27.89
N ARG A 373 10.14 52.43 27.26
CA ARG A 373 10.62 53.75 26.79
C ARG A 373 9.63 54.42 25.86
N LYS A 374 9.02 53.65 24.97
CA LYS A 374 8.03 54.14 24.00
C LYS A 374 6.71 54.56 24.70
N ALA A 375 6.23 53.78 25.66
CA ALA A 375 5.04 54.05 26.42
C ALA A 375 5.24 55.29 27.32
N LEU A 376 6.38 55.42 28.04
CA LEU A 376 6.74 56.58 28.84
C LEU A 376 6.83 57.88 28.02
N LYS A 377 7.36 57.81 26.79
CA LYS A 377 7.41 58.96 25.90
C LYS A 377 6.01 59.42 25.52
N ARG A 378 5.10 58.51 25.23
CA ARG A 378 3.72 58.81 24.83
C ARG A 378 2.93 59.51 25.97
N ILE A 379 3.07 59.02 27.19
CA ILE A 379 2.44 59.72 28.35
C ILE A 379 2.98 61.11 28.52
N LYS A 380 4.30 61.35 28.39
CA LYS A 380 4.89 62.69 28.45
C LYS A 380 4.34 63.60 27.33
N ASP A 381 3.98 63.04 26.18
CA ASP A 381 3.38 63.74 25.06
C ASP A 381 1.84 63.89 25.18
N GLY A 382 1.25 63.53 26.34
CA GLY A 382 -0.20 63.62 26.61
C GLY A 382 -1.05 62.64 25.82
N LYS A 383 -0.46 61.52 25.35
CA LYS A 383 -1.13 60.45 24.57
C LYS A 383 -1.26 59.19 25.45
N SER A 384 -2.22 58.33 25.10
CA SER A 384 -2.34 57.00 25.74
C SER A 384 -1.03 56.24 25.69
N ALA A 385 -0.67 55.56 26.80
CA ALA A 385 0.52 54.70 26.89
C ALA A 385 0.50 53.52 25.92
N ASP A 386 -0.68 53.03 25.62
CA ASP A 386 -0.86 51.93 24.63
C ASP A 386 -0.49 52.40 23.22
N CYS A 387 0.47 51.74 22.58
CA CYS A 387 0.98 52.05 21.24
C CYS A 387 1.04 50.84 20.31
N GLN A 388 0.20 49.86 20.53
CA GLN A 388 0.19 48.62 19.71
C GLN A 388 1.62 48.10 19.49
N PHE A 389 2.15 47.43 20.46
CA PHE A 389 3.41 46.72 20.35
C PHE A 389 3.16 45.40 19.63
N ASP A 390 4.04 45.07 18.72
CA ASP A 390 4.03 43.78 18.00
C ASP A 390 5.45 43.24 18.03
N SER A 391 5.62 42.00 18.48
CA SER A 391 6.91 41.33 18.53
C SER A 391 6.71 39.83 18.29
N GLU A 392 7.51 39.28 17.42
CA GLU A 392 7.56 37.83 17.18
C GLU A 392 8.17 37.04 18.35
N LEU A 393 8.86 37.75 19.26
CA LEU A 393 9.59 37.18 20.41
C LEU A 393 8.71 37.03 21.66
N ILE A 394 7.56 37.72 21.72
CA ILE A 394 6.69 37.74 22.89
C ILE A 394 5.35 37.08 22.51
N PRO A 395 4.88 36.07 23.25
CA PRO A 395 3.59 35.43 22.97
C PRO A 395 2.44 36.45 22.94
N LEU A 396 1.53 36.30 21.98
CA LEU A 396 0.38 37.18 21.73
C LEU A 396 -0.46 37.42 23.00
N ALA A 397 -0.66 36.39 23.85
CA ALA A 397 -1.40 36.49 25.08
C ALA A 397 -0.76 37.50 26.06
N ILE A 398 0.59 37.55 26.17
CA ILE A 398 1.33 38.50 27.00
C ILE A 398 1.28 39.90 26.39
N GLN A 399 1.33 40.01 25.07
CA GLN A 399 1.18 41.30 24.37
C GLN A 399 -0.18 41.92 24.66
N ASP A 400 -1.25 41.12 24.57
CA ASP A 400 -2.62 41.58 24.87
C ASP A 400 -2.83 42.03 26.31
N GLU A 401 -2.21 41.34 27.29
CA GLU A 401 -2.25 41.72 28.69
C GLU A 401 -1.50 43.04 28.95
N ILE A 402 -0.31 43.21 28.38
CA ILE A 402 0.45 44.47 28.47
C ILE A 402 -0.34 45.60 27.80
N HIS A 403 -0.97 45.37 26.65
CA HIS A 403 -1.80 46.37 26.02
C HIS A 403 -3.01 46.78 26.86
N ALA A 404 -3.66 45.79 27.50
CA ALA A 404 -4.80 46.07 28.39
C ALA A 404 -4.37 46.90 29.61
N ALA A 405 -3.21 46.56 30.21
CA ALA A 405 -2.66 47.30 31.34
C ALA A 405 -2.24 48.73 30.94
N LEU A 406 -1.57 48.90 29.81
CA LEU A 406 -1.10 50.21 29.35
C LEU A 406 -2.27 51.16 28.94
N LYS A 407 -3.43 50.64 28.55
CA LYS A 407 -4.64 51.43 28.31
C LYS A 407 -5.16 52.14 29.58
N LEU A 408 -4.90 51.55 30.74
CA LEU A 408 -5.34 52.09 32.03
C LEU A 408 -4.34 53.05 32.66
N CYS A 409 -3.07 53.07 32.16
CA CYS A 409 -2.03 53.94 32.72
C CYS A 409 -2.20 55.41 32.31
N VAL A 410 -2.21 56.30 33.30
CA VAL A 410 -2.30 57.76 33.14
C VAL A 410 -1.00 58.45 33.55
N GLU A 411 -0.27 57.89 34.50
CA GLU A 411 0.99 58.46 35.05
C GLU A 411 2.23 57.64 34.63
N PRO A 412 3.42 58.30 34.49
CA PRO A 412 4.65 57.61 34.10
C PRO A 412 5.08 56.47 35.07
N ASP A 413 4.76 56.62 36.34
CA ASP A 413 5.12 55.62 37.35
C ASP A 413 4.26 54.35 37.26
N GLU A 414 3.06 54.45 36.77
CA GLU A 414 2.19 53.29 36.49
C GLU A 414 2.76 52.44 35.34
N VAL A 415 3.30 53.06 34.28
CA VAL A 415 3.95 52.35 33.16
C VAL A 415 5.18 51.59 33.66
N LYS A 416 6.00 52.17 34.55
CA LYS A 416 7.14 51.49 35.12
C LYS A 416 6.74 50.27 35.98
N ARG A 417 5.60 50.34 36.67
CA ARG A 417 5.05 49.19 37.40
C ARG A 417 4.61 48.06 36.52
N VAL A 418 4.00 48.36 35.38
CA VAL A 418 3.58 47.35 34.37
C VAL A 418 4.78 46.54 33.86
N PHE A 419 5.86 47.22 33.48
CA PHE A 419 7.07 46.58 32.98
C PHE A 419 8.00 46.07 34.10
N GLY A 420 7.93 46.66 35.32
CA GLY A 420 8.69 46.21 36.49
C GLY A 420 8.10 44.98 37.21
N GLY A 421 6.93 44.53 36.82
CA GLY A 421 6.26 43.40 37.45
C GLY A 421 5.65 43.68 38.83
N GLU A 422 5.43 44.94 39.17
CA GLU A 422 4.84 45.42 40.44
C GLU A 422 3.36 45.82 40.29
N TYR A 423 2.72 45.45 39.20
CA TYR A 423 1.32 45.79 38.94
C TYR A 423 0.40 44.82 39.70
N GLU A 424 -0.38 45.32 40.64
CA GLU A 424 -1.38 44.57 41.42
C GLU A 424 -2.73 44.53 40.70
N SER A 425 -2.82 43.75 39.63
CA SER A 425 -4.13 43.28 39.13
C SER A 425 -4.33 41.84 39.64
N PRO A 426 -5.55 41.46 40.06
CA PRO A 426 -5.80 40.13 40.63
C PRO A 426 -5.54 38.96 39.64
N GLN A 427 -5.35 39.22 38.36
CA GLN A 427 -5.09 38.20 37.32
C GLN A 427 -3.63 38.10 36.90
N ASP A 428 -2.76 39.12 37.16
CA ASP A 428 -1.42 39.23 36.58
C ASP A 428 -0.30 38.59 37.39
N ILE A 429 -0.50 38.34 38.67
CA ILE A 429 0.52 37.79 39.55
C ILE A 429 0.85 36.32 39.24
N GLY A 430 -0.10 35.59 38.63
CA GLY A 430 0.06 34.17 38.27
C GLY A 430 1.02 33.94 37.09
N LEU A 431 0.78 34.63 36.00
CA LEU A 431 1.43 34.29 34.69
C LEU A 431 2.90 34.75 34.66
N TYR A 432 3.22 35.96 35.15
CA TYR A 432 4.62 36.44 35.17
C TYR A 432 5.49 35.66 36.16
N LYS A 433 4.94 35.25 37.30
CA LYS A 433 5.62 34.35 38.22
C LYS A 433 5.82 32.96 37.65
N GLU A 434 4.85 32.45 36.89
CA GLU A 434 4.96 31.13 36.22
C GLU A 434 5.96 31.19 35.07
N LEU A 435 5.98 32.25 34.26
CA LEU A 435 6.98 32.44 33.17
C LEU A 435 8.40 32.59 33.71
N LYS A 436 8.58 33.37 34.76
CA LYS A 436 9.90 33.52 35.44
C LYS A 436 10.33 32.17 36.04
N ARG A 437 9.41 31.42 36.63
CA ARG A 437 9.68 30.10 37.19
C ARG A 437 9.93 29.06 36.08
N ALA A 438 9.24 29.13 34.92
CA ALA A 438 9.48 28.31 33.78
C ALA A 438 10.83 28.60 33.12
N ASN A 439 11.25 29.87 33.02
CA ASN A 439 12.59 30.24 32.54
C ASN A 439 13.69 29.79 33.52
N GLU A 440 13.50 29.95 34.82
CA GLU A 440 14.44 29.47 35.84
C GLU A 440 14.53 27.93 35.86
N LEU A 441 13.44 27.23 35.54
CA LEU A 441 13.41 25.76 35.38
C LEU A 441 14.06 25.31 34.08
N LEU A 442 13.91 26.05 32.99
CA LEU A 442 14.59 25.82 31.71
C LEU A 442 16.10 26.04 31.84
N GLU A 443 16.54 27.10 32.49
CA GLU A 443 17.96 27.35 32.79
C GLU A 443 18.55 26.24 33.69
N ARG A 444 17.81 25.77 34.70
CA ARG A 444 18.23 24.63 35.53
C ARG A 444 18.27 23.32 34.75
N SER A 445 17.30 23.05 33.85
CA SER A 445 17.28 21.83 33.03
C SER A 445 18.40 21.81 31.98
N LEU A 446 18.90 22.98 31.58
CA LEU A 446 20.06 23.11 30.69
C LEU A 446 21.39 22.95 31.43
N MET A 447 21.42 23.19 32.76
CA MET A 447 22.60 23.00 33.61
C MET A 447 22.72 21.60 34.23
N ASP A 448 21.60 20.91 34.48
CA ASP A 448 21.56 19.52 34.95
C ASP A 448 21.50 18.56 33.75
N LYS A 449 22.67 18.25 33.19
CA LYS A 449 22.77 17.08 32.29
C LYS A 449 22.59 15.82 33.14
N PRO A 450 21.56 14.99 32.95
CA PRO A 450 21.50 13.71 33.62
C PRO A 450 22.64 12.83 33.07
N GLU A 451 23.58 12.46 33.93
CA GLU A 451 24.47 11.32 33.65
C GLU A 451 23.63 10.07 33.63
N PHE A 452 23.32 9.61 32.43
CA PHE A 452 22.71 8.28 32.21
C PHE A 452 23.76 7.21 32.48
N HIS A 453 23.82 6.69 33.67
CA HIS A 453 24.47 5.41 33.93
C HIS A 453 23.61 4.27 33.39
N ILE A 454 23.94 3.78 32.21
CA ILE A 454 23.40 2.49 31.72
C ILE A 454 24.14 1.37 32.47
N THR A 455 23.51 0.83 33.49
CA THR A 455 23.97 -0.38 34.15
C THR A 455 23.53 -1.57 33.26
N VAL A 456 24.43 -2.06 32.42
CA VAL A 456 24.24 -3.32 31.71
C VAL A 456 24.37 -4.46 32.73
N ASN A 457 23.25 -5.08 33.09
CA ASN A 457 23.22 -6.24 33.98
C ASN A 457 23.64 -7.48 33.19
N THR A 458 24.93 -7.82 33.22
CA THR A 458 25.51 -9.02 32.61
C THR A 458 25.39 -10.26 33.54
N LYS A 459 24.21 -10.49 34.08
CA LYS A 459 23.91 -11.75 34.77
C LYS A 459 22.69 -12.35 34.09
N ASP A 460 22.88 -13.19 33.13
CA ASP A 460 22.04 -14.32 32.71
C ASP A 460 22.52 -14.87 31.36
N VAL A 461 23.79 -15.25 31.28
CA VAL A 461 24.30 -16.11 30.21
C VAL A 461 25.29 -17.09 30.87
N ASP A 462 24.76 -18.13 31.53
CA ASP A 462 25.46 -19.38 31.83
C ASP A 462 24.43 -20.41 32.37
N GLU A 463 23.66 -21.01 31.45
CA GLU A 463 23.12 -22.36 31.68
C GLU A 463 23.30 -23.20 30.40
N PRO A 464 23.99 -24.36 30.50
CA PRO A 464 24.18 -25.24 29.36
C PRO A 464 22.90 -26.04 29.10
N ILE A 465 22.46 -26.02 27.83
CA ILE A 465 21.36 -26.84 27.31
C ILE A 465 21.80 -28.31 27.34
N THR A 466 21.21 -29.09 28.22
CA THR A 466 21.29 -30.58 28.19
C THR A 466 20.27 -31.09 27.18
N GLU A 467 20.73 -31.83 26.17
CA GLU A 467 19.91 -32.63 25.28
C GLU A 467 19.15 -33.72 26.05
N PRO A 468 17.88 -33.96 25.71
CA PRO A 468 17.19 -35.20 26.12
C PRO A 468 17.40 -36.32 25.08
N ALA A 469 17.61 -37.50 25.59
CA ALA A 469 17.78 -38.77 24.88
C ALA A 469 16.55 -39.20 24.06
#